data_fe1da6737817e908eed752b61eba53ff
#
_entry.id   fe1da6737817e908eed752b61eba53ff
#
_cell.length_a   1.000
_cell.length_b   1.000
_cell.length_c   1.000
_cell.angle_alpha   90.00
_cell.angle_beta   90.00
_cell.angle_gamma   90.00
#
_symmetry.space_group_name_H-M   'P 1'
#
loop_
_entity.id
_entity.type
_entity.pdbx_description
1 polymer ?
#
loop_
_entity_poly.entity_id
_entity_poly.type
_entity_poly.pdbx_seq_one_letter_code
_entity_poly.pdbx_strand_id
1 'polypeptide(L)'
;MTRTALRAARCAPALLVALALAACTAPAAPVARDTATAASVDWSVIESEVQRDLQAVDAFWAESYVESYAGEFRSPWNVWSFDSAAQDAPVMCAGELIPSDNAVFCLADDSVVWDEQLMRPAWAAGEGPLAAIVAHEWGHVVQFQTGFTGHWTALELQADCFAGAALAGLAASDAMTWDDAELERAVDALASHGDPEPWTAPGDHGDAAERGEAFRVGLEGGVPACAADPRGRGAEAPAGAG
;
A
#
# COMPACT_ATOMS: atom_id res chain seq x y z
N MET A 1 -51.73 -80.76 -8.19
CA MET A 1 -51.76 -79.38 -8.63
C MET A 1 -50.66 -78.64 -7.95
N THR A 2 -49.51 -78.64 -8.54
CA THR A 2 -48.24 -78.06 -7.95
C THR A 2 -48.04 -76.68 -8.61
N ARG A 3 -47.97 -75.61 -7.76
CA ARG A 3 -47.66 -74.27 -8.23
C ARG A 3 -46.17 -74.00 -7.98
N THR A 4 -45.44 -73.86 -9.06
CA THR A 4 -44.06 -73.49 -9.08
C THR A 4 -43.94 -71.95 -8.90
N ALA A 5 -43.22 -71.51 -7.86
CA ALA A 5 -42.97 -70.08 -7.62
C ALA A 5 -41.63 -69.71 -8.29
N LEU A 6 -41.71 -68.72 -9.24
CA LEU A 6 -40.50 -68.08 -9.79
C LEU A 6 -39.92 -67.11 -8.77
N ARG A 7 -38.63 -67.28 -8.44
CA ARG A 7 -37.83 -66.32 -7.70
C ARG A 7 -37.26 -65.28 -8.68
N ALA A 8 -37.66 -64.03 -8.55
CA ALA A 8 -37.04 -62.90 -9.24
C ALA A 8 -35.72 -62.52 -8.56
N ALA A 9 -34.62 -62.56 -9.30
CA ALA A 9 -33.33 -62.03 -8.86
C ALA A 9 -33.35 -60.51 -8.92
N ARG A 10 -33.09 -59.83 -7.79
CA ARG A 10 -32.91 -58.39 -7.71
C ARG A 10 -31.42 -58.07 -7.92
N CYS A 11 -31.09 -57.43 -9.05
CA CYS A 11 -29.81 -56.78 -9.27
C CYS A 11 -29.76 -55.49 -8.45
N ALA A 12 -28.77 -55.37 -7.53
CA ALA A 12 -28.46 -54.13 -6.84
C ALA A 12 -27.58 -53.26 -7.74
N PRO A 13 -27.84 -51.96 -7.84
CA PRO A 13 -26.93 -51.06 -8.55
C PRO A 13 -25.70 -50.79 -7.70
N ALA A 14 -24.52 -51.04 -8.26
CA ALA A 14 -23.24 -50.64 -7.68
C ALA A 14 -23.08 -49.11 -7.83
N LEU A 15 -23.06 -48.41 -6.72
CA LEU A 15 -22.79 -46.97 -6.68
C LEU A 15 -21.26 -46.77 -6.82
N LEU A 16 -20.79 -46.35 -7.96
CA LEU A 16 -19.41 -45.87 -8.18
C LEU A 16 -19.27 -44.50 -7.58
N VAL A 17 -18.66 -44.39 -6.40
CA VAL A 17 -18.24 -43.11 -5.81
C VAL A 17 -16.93 -42.71 -6.49
N ALA A 18 -17.01 -41.76 -7.41
CA ALA A 18 -15.82 -41.09 -7.96
C ALA A 18 -15.28 -40.11 -6.91
N LEU A 19 -14.18 -40.43 -6.23
CA LEU A 19 -13.42 -39.47 -5.44
C LEU A 19 -12.74 -38.49 -6.40
N ALA A 20 -13.26 -37.29 -6.54
CA ALA A 20 -12.55 -36.19 -7.14
C ALA A 20 -11.52 -35.66 -6.13
N LEU A 21 -10.25 -35.98 -6.35
CA LEU A 21 -9.13 -35.32 -5.68
C LEU A 21 -9.03 -33.88 -6.23
N ALA A 22 -9.68 -32.93 -5.54
CA ALA A 22 -9.38 -31.53 -5.74
C ALA A 22 -7.99 -31.26 -5.18
N ALA A 23 -6.99 -31.20 -6.05
CA ALA A 23 -5.70 -30.67 -5.71
C ALA A 23 -5.88 -29.17 -5.45
N CYS A 24 -5.97 -28.76 -4.18
CA CYS A 24 -5.79 -27.38 -3.79
C CYS A 24 -4.34 -27.00 -4.11
N THR A 25 -4.11 -26.39 -5.27
CA THR A 25 -2.87 -25.66 -5.51
C THR A 25 -2.94 -24.41 -4.65
N ALA A 26 -2.27 -24.43 -3.50
CA ALA A 26 -2.02 -23.21 -2.75
C ALA A 26 -1.33 -22.21 -3.71
N PRO A 27 -1.74 -20.92 -3.73
CA PRO A 27 -0.98 -19.92 -4.46
C PRO A 27 0.47 -19.96 -3.97
N ALA A 28 1.41 -19.92 -4.90
CA ALA A 28 2.83 -19.85 -4.54
C ALA A 28 3.04 -18.56 -3.74
N ALA A 29 3.66 -18.68 -2.58
CA ALA A 29 4.03 -17.49 -1.80
C ALA A 29 4.89 -16.58 -2.68
N PRO A 30 4.65 -15.26 -2.69
CA PRO A 30 5.46 -14.32 -3.43
C PRO A 30 6.90 -14.41 -2.93
N VAL A 31 7.82 -14.62 -3.85
CA VAL A 31 9.25 -14.74 -3.55
C VAL A 31 9.86 -13.36 -3.67
N ALA A 32 10.55 -12.90 -2.62
CA ALA A 32 11.37 -11.69 -2.71
C ALA A 32 12.31 -11.81 -3.92
N ARG A 33 12.33 -10.77 -4.75
CA ARG A 33 13.16 -10.72 -5.96
C ARG A 33 14.58 -10.32 -5.56
N ASP A 34 15.57 -10.80 -6.31
CA ASP A 34 16.96 -10.42 -6.03
C ASP A 34 17.20 -8.93 -6.36
N THR A 35 17.78 -8.16 -5.43
CA THR A 35 18.12 -6.75 -5.62
C THR A 35 19.09 -6.52 -6.77
N ALA A 36 19.99 -7.46 -7.05
CA ALA A 36 20.86 -7.40 -8.23
C ALA A 36 20.05 -7.51 -9.53
N THR A 37 18.94 -8.25 -9.51
CA THR A 37 17.99 -8.35 -10.63
C THR A 37 17.24 -7.03 -10.81
N ALA A 38 16.82 -6.36 -9.73
CA ALA A 38 16.11 -5.08 -9.81
C ALA A 38 16.89 -3.97 -10.51
N ALA A 39 18.21 -3.92 -10.30
CA ALA A 39 19.07 -2.94 -10.96
C ALA A 39 19.18 -3.14 -12.50
N SER A 40 18.93 -4.35 -12.98
CA SER A 40 19.03 -4.72 -14.40
C SER A 40 17.66 -4.86 -15.10
N VAL A 41 16.56 -4.83 -14.37
CA VAL A 41 15.21 -4.90 -14.94
C VAL A 41 14.88 -3.59 -15.65
N ASP A 42 14.28 -3.71 -16.83
CA ASP A 42 13.77 -2.55 -17.54
C ASP A 42 12.72 -1.83 -16.69
N TRP A 43 12.83 -0.50 -16.58
CA TRP A 43 11.93 0.30 -15.77
C TRP A 43 10.46 0.06 -16.13
N SER A 44 10.16 -0.13 -17.40
CA SER A 44 8.78 -0.37 -17.85
C SER A 44 8.10 -1.58 -17.19
N VAL A 45 8.87 -2.56 -16.73
CA VAL A 45 8.34 -3.72 -15.98
C VAL A 45 7.90 -3.27 -14.60
N ILE A 46 8.75 -2.53 -13.89
CA ILE A 46 8.46 -1.99 -12.56
C ILE A 46 7.32 -0.97 -12.66
N GLU A 47 7.39 -0.07 -13.62
CA GLU A 47 6.36 0.94 -13.86
C GLU A 47 4.99 0.32 -14.10
N SER A 48 4.90 -0.81 -14.79
CA SER A 48 3.62 -1.49 -15.01
C SER A 48 2.99 -2.01 -13.70
N GLU A 49 3.81 -2.44 -12.74
CA GLU A 49 3.35 -2.84 -11.41
C GLU A 49 2.97 -1.61 -10.57
N VAL A 50 3.76 -0.54 -10.62
CA VAL A 50 3.42 0.74 -9.99
C VAL A 50 2.08 1.27 -10.51
N GLN A 51 1.84 1.22 -11.82
CA GLN A 51 0.57 1.66 -12.40
C GLN A 51 -0.63 0.81 -11.94
N ARG A 52 -0.43 -0.49 -11.74
CA ARG A 52 -1.45 -1.37 -11.15
C ARG A 52 -1.77 -0.94 -9.71
N ASP A 53 -0.73 -0.72 -8.89
CA ASP A 53 -0.87 -0.34 -7.50
C ASP A 53 -1.54 1.05 -7.38
N LEU A 54 -1.15 1.99 -8.23
CA LEU A 54 -1.79 3.29 -8.37
C LEU A 54 -3.30 3.18 -8.62
N GLN A 55 -3.69 2.39 -9.60
CA GLN A 55 -5.10 2.22 -9.94
C GLN A 55 -5.88 1.61 -8.78
N ALA A 56 -5.30 0.66 -8.07
CA ALA A 56 -5.93 0.02 -6.93
C ALA A 56 -6.08 1.00 -5.75
N VAL A 57 -5.02 1.71 -5.37
CA VAL A 57 -5.04 2.67 -4.27
C VAL A 57 -5.96 3.87 -4.59
N ASP A 58 -5.95 4.34 -5.82
CA ASP A 58 -6.85 5.42 -6.26
C ASP A 58 -8.32 5.00 -6.16
N ALA A 59 -8.66 3.80 -6.63
CA ALA A 59 -10.00 3.25 -6.51
C ALA A 59 -10.42 3.04 -5.05
N PHE A 60 -9.53 2.55 -4.20
CA PHE A 60 -9.78 2.45 -2.77
C PHE A 60 -10.16 3.82 -2.16
N TRP A 61 -9.39 4.87 -2.47
CA TRP A 61 -9.68 6.19 -1.93
C TRP A 61 -10.92 6.83 -2.55
N ALA A 62 -11.22 6.59 -3.82
CA ALA A 62 -12.45 7.07 -4.43
C ALA A 62 -13.70 6.54 -3.70
N GLU A 63 -13.65 5.35 -3.15
CA GLU A 63 -14.71 4.74 -2.35
C GLU A 63 -14.65 5.16 -0.87
N SER A 64 -13.50 4.95 -0.21
CA SER A 64 -13.34 5.15 1.23
C SER A 64 -13.38 6.62 1.66
N TYR A 65 -13.00 7.54 0.78
CA TYR A 65 -13.00 8.97 1.08
C TYR A 65 -14.41 9.51 1.31
N VAL A 66 -15.35 9.11 0.45
CA VAL A 66 -16.77 9.52 0.58
C VAL A 66 -17.39 9.00 1.88
N GLU A 67 -16.97 7.81 2.32
CA GLU A 67 -17.47 7.23 3.58
C GLU A 67 -16.88 7.90 4.81
N SER A 68 -15.64 8.39 4.74
CA SER A 68 -14.87 8.89 5.88
C SER A 68 -14.86 10.41 5.98
N TYR A 69 -14.98 11.11 4.86
CA TYR A 69 -14.83 12.56 4.77
C TYR A 69 -15.97 13.19 3.95
N ALA A 70 -16.14 14.47 4.07
CA ALA A 70 -17.12 15.22 3.27
C ALA A 70 -16.53 15.53 1.89
N GLY A 71 -17.27 15.17 0.83
CA GLY A 71 -16.88 15.46 -0.56
C GLY A 71 -16.49 14.23 -1.34
N GLU A 72 -15.87 14.43 -2.50
CA GLU A 72 -15.41 13.40 -3.40
C GLU A 72 -13.88 13.43 -3.43
N PHE A 73 -13.27 12.24 -3.46
CA PHE A 73 -11.83 12.12 -3.68
C PHE A 73 -11.46 12.55 -5.11
N ARG A 74 -10.35 13.21 -5.25
CA ARG A 74 -9.78 13.56 -6.55
C ARG A 74 -8.35 13.04 -6.63
N SER A 75 -8.09 12.25 -7.65
CA SER A 75 -6.74 11.81 -7.97
C SER A 75 -5.82 13.01 -8.22
N PRO A 76 -4.53 12.91 -7.93
CA PRO A 76 -3.56 13.95 -8.28
C PRO A 76 -3.57 14.19 -9.79
N TRP A 77 -3.32 15.46 -10.19
CA TRP A 77 -3.38 15.84 -11.60
C TRP A 77 -2.36 15.12 -12.47
N ASN A 78 -1.20 14.81 -11.91
CA ASN A 78 -0.13 14.15 -12.63
C ASN A 78 0.64 13.19 -11.73
N VAL A 79 1.12 12.09 -12.32
CA VAL A 79 1.96 11.09 -11.65
C VAL A 79 3.08 10.72 -12.60
N TRP A 80 4.34 10.82 -12.15
CA TRP A 80 5.50 10.54 -12.99
C TRP A 80 6.73 10.13 -12.17
N SER A 81 7.67 9.48 -12.83
CA SER A 81 8.95 9.07 -12.25
C SER A 81 10.11 9.84 -12.85
N PHE A 82 11.22 9.87 -12.14
CA PHE A 82 12.50 10.31 -12.64
C PHE A 82 13.60 9.32 -12.19
N ASP A 83 14.67 9.26 -12.96
CA ASP A 83 15.86 8.48 -12.57
C ASP A 83 16.97 9.45 -12.15
N SER A 84 17.20 9.57 -10.83
CA SER A 84 18.22 10.46 -10.28
C SER A 84 19.64 10.05 -10.68
N ALA A 85 19.86 8.78 -11.03
CA ALA A 85 21.17 8.30 -11.48
C ALA A 85 21.46 8.68 -12.93
N ALA A 86 20.43 8.97 -13.74
CA ALA A 86 20.56 9.29 -15.17
C ALA A 86 20.28 10.76 -15.51
N GLN A 87 19.76 11.56 -14.57
CA GLN A 87 19.34 12.93 -14.86
C GLN A 87 20.48 13.95 -14.79
N ASP A 88 20.52 14.82 -15.79
CA ASP A 88 21.45 15.96 -15.86
C ASP A 88 20.92 17.21 -15.12
N ALA A 89 19.65 17.25 -14.76
CA ALA A 89 19.00 18.39 -14.12
C ALA A 89 18.22 17.96 -12.86
N PRO A 90 18.24 18.79 -11.80
CA PRO A 90 17.50 18.48 -10.57
C PRO A 90 15.99 18.52 -10.81
N VAL A 91 15.26 17.62 -10.16
CA VAL A 91 13.81 17.63 -10.10
C VAL A 91 13.38 18.52 -8.93
N MET A 92 12.42 19.39 -9.16
CA MET A 92 12.02 20.42 -8.21
C MET A 92 10.52 20.34 -7.90
N CYS A 93 10.16 20.53 -6.62
CA CYS A 93 8.80 20.79 -6.18
C CYS A 93 8.74 22.17 -5.52
N ALA A 94 7.90 23.06 -5.99
CA ALA A 94 7.75 24.43 -5.43
C ALA A 94 9.06 25.23 -5.33
N GLY A 95 10.06 24.90 -6.10
CA GLY A 95 11.39 25.54 -6.06
C GLY A 95 12.37 24.87 -5.10
N GLU A 96 11.98 23.80 -4.42
CA GLU A 96 12.84 22.97 -3.58
C GLU A 96 13.24 21.70 -4.32
N LEU A 97 14.49 21.26 -4.11
CA LEU A 97 15.01 20.05 -4.71
C LEU A 97 14.32 18.82 -4.10
N ILE A 98 13.81 17.94 -4.96
CA ILE A 98 13.45 16.59 -4.55
C ILE A 98 14.75 15.78 -4.44
N PRO A 99 15.10 15.27 -3.24
CA PRO A 99 16.28 14.44 -3.08
C PRO A 99 16.21 13.16 -3.91
N SER A 100 17.36 12.56 -4.21
CA SER A 100 17.39 11.19 -4.72
C SER A 100 16.85 10.21 -3.68
N ASP A 101 16.41 9.05 -4.16
CA ASP A 101 15.87 7.98 -3.31
C ASP A 101 14.64 8.43 -2.50
N ASN A 102 13.75 9.20 -3.15
CA ASN A 102 12.60 9.80 -2.50
C ASN A 102 11.33 9.74 -3.39
N ALA A 103 10.17 9.86 -2.75
CA ALA A 103 8.89 10.12 -3.37
C ALA A 103 8.27 11.36 -2.72
N VAL A 104 7.42 12.09 -3.43
CA VAL A 104 6.82 13.34 -2.94
C VAL A 104 5.46 13.59 -3.58
N PHE A 105 4.45 13.89 -2.78
CA PHE A 105 3.30 14.61 -3.27
C PHE A 105 3.60 16.12 -3.32
N CYS A 106 3.78 16.66 -4.50
CA CYS A 106 4.04 18.07 -4.71
C CYS A 106 2.74 18.90 -4.73
N LEU A 107 2.52 19.65 -3.66
CA LEU A 107 1.33 20.49 -3.50
C LEU A 107 1.24 21.61 -4.54
N ALA A 108 2.36 22.07 -5.09
CA ALA A 108 2.41 23.22 -5.97
C ALA A 108 1.76 22.99 -7.33
N ASP A 109 1.79 21.76 -7.81
CA ASP A 109 1.28 21.37 -9.11
C ASP A 109 0.36 20.13 -9.06
N ASP A 110 -0.03 19.71 -7.85
CA ASP A 110 -0.93 18.58 -7.61
C ASP A 110 -0.40 17.31 -8.31
N SER A 111 0.88 17.01 -8.09
CA SER A 111 1.55 15.85 -8.68
C SER A 111 2.17 14.94 -7.63
N VAL A 112 2.19 13.64 -7.92
CA VAL A 112 3.02 12.66 -7.20
C VAL A 112 4.20 12.30 -8.10
N VAL A 113 5.39 12.36 -7.52
CA VAL A 113 6.63 12.07 -8.22
C VAL A 113 7.52 11.18 -7.36
N TRP A 114 8.19 10.22 -7.96
CA TRP A 114 9.15 9.34 -7.29
C TRP A 114 10.40 9.12 -8.10
N ASP A 115 11.48 8.87 -7.39
CA ASP A 115 12.73 8.41 -7.97
C ASP A 115 12.67 6.90 -8.26
N GLU A 116 13.09 6.50 -9.45
CA GLU A 116 13.24 5.09 -9.80
C GLU A 116 14.21 4.37 -8.86
N GLN A 117 15.19 5.08 -8.27
CA GLN A 117 16.16 4.52 -7.34
C GLN A 117 15.49 4.10 -6.01
N LEU A 118 14.41 4.76 -5.58
CA LEU A 118 13.56 4.35 -4.47
C LEU A 118 12.70 3.12 -4.83
N MET A 119 12.08 3.16 -6.01
CA MET A 119 11.08 2.15 -6.38
C MET A 119 11.69 0.80 -6.75
N ARG A 120 12.92 0.77 -7.29
CA ARG A 120 13.60 -0.49 -7.68
C ARG A 120 13.88 -1.42 -6.50
N PRO A 121 14.47 -0.98 -5.38
CA PRO A 121 14.66 -1.84 -4.21
C PRO A 121 13.32 -2.24 -3.56
N ALA A 122 12.31 -1.36 -3.54
CA ALA A 122 10.98 -1.70 -3.06
C ALA A 122 10.35 -2.82 -3.90
N TRP A 123 10.43 -2.72 -5.23
CA TRP A 123 9.98 -3.77 -6.14
C TRP A 123 10.71 -5.11 -5.92
N ALA A 124 12.03 -5.07 -5.66
CA ALA A 124 12.81 -6.27 -5.37
C ALA A 124 12.40 -6.92 -4.04
N ALA A 125 12.03 -6.11 -3.06
CA ALA A 125 11.58 -6.58 -1.76
C ALA A 125 10.22 -7.28 -1.82
N GLY A 126 9.36 -6.92 -2.78
CA GLY A 126 8.07 -7.58 -2.98
C GLY A 126 6.97 -6.64 -3.50
N GLU A 127 5.76 -7.16 -3.61
CA GLU A 127 4.60 -6.37 -4.04
C GLU A 127 4.10 -5.45 -2.91
N GLY A 128 4.09 -5.93 -1.66
CA GLY A 128 3.68 -5.14 -0.50
C GLY A 128 4.52 -3.88 -0.29
N PRO A 129 5.86 -3.94 -0.29
CA PRO A 129 6.72 -2.77 -0.23
C PRO A 129 6.46 -1.71 -1.31
N LEU A 130 6.28 -2.14 -2.57
CA LEU A 130 5.99 -1.23 -3.67
C LEU A 130 4.64 -0.52 -3.46
N ALA A 131 3.61 -1.30 -3.16
CA ALA A 131 2.26 -0.78 -2.91
C ALA A 131 2.22 0.15 -1.69
N ALA A 132 3.03 -0.10 -0.64
CA ALA A 132 3.09 0.73 0.55
C ALA A 132 3.62 2.14 0.25
N ILE A 133 4.66 2.29 -0.57
CA ILE A 133 5.17 3.59 -0.99
C ILE A 133 4.10 4.35 -1.78
N VAL A 134 3.47 3.70 -2.76
CA VAL A 134 2.38 4.30 -3.52
C VAL A 134 1.24 4.76 -2.62
N ALA A 135 0.82 3.92 -1.68
CA ALA A 135 -0.27 4.22 -0.76
C ALA A 135 0.09 5.34 0.24
N HIS A 136 1.37 5.46 0.63
CA HIS A 136 1.86 6.55 1.47
C HIS A 136 1.71 7.91 0.77
N GLU A 137 2.14 8.02 -0.49
CA GLU A 137 1.98 9.25 -1.27
C GLU A 137 0.50 9.63 -1.45
N TRP A 138 -0.38 8.64 -1.65
CA TRP A 138 -1.83 8.88 -1.65
C TRP A 138 -2.36 9.32 -0.29
N GLY A 139 -1.72 8.92 0.80
CA GLY A 139 -1.98 9.46 2.14
C GLY A 139 -1.81 10.98 2.18
N HIS A 140 -0.75 11.52 1.57
CA HIS A 140 -0.52 12.97 1.45
C HIS A 140 -1.58 13.65 0.57
N VAL A 141 -2.01 13.02 -0.53
CA VAL A 141 -3.12 13.51 -1.35
C VAL A 141 -4.41 13.64 -0.52
N VAL A 142 -4.73 12.65 0.29
CA VAL A 142 -5.89 12.67 1.21
C VAL A 142 -5.76 13.77 2.24
N GLN A 143 -4.59 13.94 2.85
CA GLN A 143 -4.32 15.01 3.81
C GLN A 143 -4.55 16.39 3.21
N PHE A 144 -4.06 16.62 2.00
CA PHE A 144 -4.28 17.88 1.29
C PHE A 144 -5.76 18.16 1.06
N GLN A 145 -6.53 17.18 0.62
CA GLN A 145 -7.95 17.35 0.32
C GLN A 145 -8.82 17.49 1.56
N THR A 146 -8.44 16.86 2.66
CA THR A 146 -9.13 17.00 3.95
C THR A 146 -8.74 18.27 4.70
N GLY A 147 -7.69 18.97 4.25
CA GLY A 147 -7.14 20.16 4.93
C GLY A 147 -6.48 19.82 6.25
N PHE A 148 -5.98 18.57 6.40
CA PHE A 148 -5.24 18.19 7.59
C PHE A 148 -3.98 19.04 7.73
N THR A 149 -3.77 19.58 8.93
CA THR A 149 -2.60 20.39 9.25
C THR A 149 -1.96 19.87 10.52
N GLY A 150 -0.66 19.68 10.50
CA GLY A 150 0.09 19.14 11.63
C GLY A 150 1.57 19.41 11.51
N HIS A 151 2.35 18.96 12.49
CA HIS A 151 3.80 18.90 12.36
C HIS A 151 4.16 17.86 11.29
N TRP A 152 5.27 18.07 10.60
CA TRP A 152 5.73 17.19 9.53
C TRP A 152 5.68 15.70 9.91
N THR A 153 6.26 15.32 11.06
CA THR A 153 6.21 13.94 11.55
C THR A 153 4.78 13.42 11.75
N ALA A 154 3.83 14.24 12.21
CA ALA A 154 2.45 13.82 12.36
C ALA A 154 1.77 13.59 11.01
N LEU A 155 2.12 14.38 9.98
CA LEU A 155 1.67 14.18 8.60
C LEU A 155 2.23 12.89 8.04
N GLU A 156 3.52 12.65 8.20
CA GLU A 156 4.18 11.43 7.73
C GLU A 156 3.60 10.17 8.36
N LEU A 157 3.47 10.14 9.68
CA LEU A 157 2.88 9.00 10.38
C LEU A 157 1.39 8.78 10.05
N GLN A 158 0.66 9.87 9.77
CA GLN A 158 -0.70 9.72 9.29
C GLN A 158 -0.74 9.16 7.85
N ALA A 159 0.19 9.58 6.98
CA ALA A 159 0.32 9.01 5.64
C ALA A 159 0.67 7.52 5.69
N ASP A 160 1.58 7.12 6.59
CA ASP A 160 1.87 5.70 6.86
C ASP A 160 0.62 4.93 7.33
N CYS A 161 -0.17 5.52 8.24
CA CYS A 161 -1.42 4.92 8.69
C CYS A 161 -2.41 4.76 7.53
N PHE A 162 -2.58 5.78 6.70
CA PHE A 162 -3.43 5.71 5.50
C PHE A 162 -2.95 4.66 4.51
N ALA A 163 -1.64 4.49 4.37
CA ALA A 163 -1.06 3.42 3.56
C ALA A 163 -1.46 2.04 4.09
N GLY A 164 -1.32 1.81 5.40
CA GLY A 164 -1.78 0.57 6.04
C GLY A 164 -3.28 0.31 5.84
N ALA A 165 -4.10 1.36 6.01
CA ALA A 165 -5.55 1.27 5.80
C ALA A 165 -5.91 0.92 4.35
N ALA A 166 -5.20 1.49 3.37
CA ALA A 166 -5.40 1.19 1.96
C ALA A 166 -5.04 -0.26 1.64
N LEU A 167 -3.89 -0.76 2.10
CA LEU A 167 -3.49 -2.14 1.86
C LEU A 167 -4.49 -3.12 2.50
N ALA A 168 -4.94 -2.87 3.74
CA ALA A 168 -5.95 -3.69 4.39
C ALA A 168 -7.29 -3.70 3.63
N GLY A 169 -7.74 -2.53 3.16
CA GLY A 169 -8.98 -2.41 2.40
C GLY A 169 -8.91 -3.11 1.05
N LEU A 170 -7.80 -3.00 0.35
CA LEU A 170 -7.55 -3.69 -0.92
C LEU A 170 -7.50 -5.21 -0.75
N ALA A 171 -6.91 -5.70 0.33
CA ALA A 171 -6.94 -7.12 0.69
C ALA A 171 -8.36 -7.60 1.05
N ALA A 172 -9.10 -6.81 1.82
CA ALA A 172 -10.46 -7.15 2.24
C ALA A 172 -11.46 -7.20 1.08
N SER A 173 -11.22 -6.43 0.01
CA SER A 173 -12.04 -6.41 -1.21
C SER A 173 -11.59 -7.41 -2.28
N ASP A 174 -10.58 -8.23 -2.02
CA ASP A 174 -9.93 -9.12 -2.99
C ASP A 174 -9.36 -8.38 -4.23
N ALA A 175 -9.21 -7.07 -4.15
CA ALA A 175 -8.62 -6.27 -5.23
C ALA A 175 -7.13 -6.54 -5.38
N MET A 176 -6.45 -6.77 -4.25
CA MET A 176 -5.06 -7.23 -4.17
C MET A 176 -4.93 -8.29 -3.08
N THR A 177 -3.89 -9.11 -3.17
CA THR A 177 -3.66 -10.17 -2.18
C THR A 177 -2.21 -10.14 -1.71
N TRP A 178 -2.03 -10.03 -0.40
CA TRP A 178 -0.74 -10.13 0.25
C TRP A 178 -0.80 -11.21 1.33
N ASP A 179 0.27 -11.95 1.51
CA ASP A 179 0.45 -12.78 2.70
C ASP A 179 1.02 -11.95 3.87
N ASP A 180 1.04 -12.54 5.06
CA ASP A 180 1.56 -11.86 6.26
C ASP A 180 3.02 -11.40 6.08
N ALA A 181 3.82 -12.14 5.32
CA ALA A 181 5.21 -11.79 5.07
C ALA A 181 5.34 -10.60 4.09
N GLU A 182 4.44 -10.46 3.13
CA GLU A 182 4.36 -9.27 2.27
C GLU A 182 4.00 -8.02 3.07
N LEU A 183 3.02 -8.13 3.96
CA LEU A 183 2.62 -7.01 4.83
C LEU A 183 3.73 -6.61 5.80
N GLU A 184 4.45 -7.56 6.40
CA GLU A 184 5.61 -7.24 7.23
C GLU A 184 6.73 -6.58 6.41
N ARG A 185 6.99 -7.00 5.18
CA ARG A 185 7.94 -6.31 4.30
C ARG A 185 7.47 -4.90 3.92
N ALA A 186 6.18 -4.66 3.79
CA ALA A 186 5.63 -3.33 3.58
C ALA A 186 5.89 -2.41 4.79
N VAL A 187 5.68 -2.93 6.01
CA VAL A 187 6.05 -2.24 7.26
C VAL A 187 7.55 -1.91 7.27
N ASP A 188 8.40 -2.89 6.99
CA ASP A 188 9.85 -2.73 7.00
C ASP A 188 10.30 -1.71 5.93
N ALA A 189 9.65 -1.67 4.78
CA ALA A 189 9.97 -0.72 3.73
C ALA A 189 9.76 0.74 4.19
N LEU A 190 8.61 1.08 4.76
CA LEU A 190 8.37 2.42 5.29
C LEU A 190 9.24 2.72 6.50
N ALA A 191 9.40 1.78 7.42
CA ALA A 191 10.27 1.92 8.58
C ALA A 191 11.74 2.17 8.21
N SER A 192 12.24 1.62 7.10
CA SER A 192 13.61 1.80 6.65
C SER A 192 13.94 3.24 6.23
N HIS A 193 12.93 4.04 5.94
CA HIS A 193 13.04 5.47 5.64
C HIS A 193 12.74 6.36 6.86
N GLY A 194 12.72 5.77 8.06
CA GLY A 194 12.60 6.51 9.32
C GLY A 194 13.88 7.25 9.66
N ASP A 195 13.74 8.37 10.37
CA ASP A 195 14.85 9.16 10.85
C ASP A 195 15.57 8.46 12.00
N PRO A 196 16.89 8.70 12.17
CA PRO A 196 17.64 8.06 13.24
C PRO A 196 17.25 8.53 14.65
N GLU A 197 16.61 9.69 14.76
CA GLU A 197 16.18 10.31 16.00
C GLU A 197 14.73 10.76 15.89
N PRO A 198 13.86 10.50 16.90
CA PRO A 198 12.48 10.95 16.85
C PRO A 198 12.40 12.48 17.01
N TRP A 199 11.73 13.17 16.09
CA TRP A 199 11.33 14.57 16.18
C TRP A 199 12.47 15.59 16.42
N THR A 200 13.38 15.68 15.49
CA THR A 200 14.51 16.61 15.64
C THR A 200 14.38 17.89 14.85
N ALA A 201 13.72 17.86 13.68
CA ALA A 201 13.62 19.01 12.78
C ALA A 201 12.33 19.03 11.92
N PRO A 202 11.98 20.16 11.31
CA PRO A 202 11.00 20.21 10.23
C PRO A 202 11.45 19.34 9.06
N GLY A 203 10.56 18.49 8.56
CA GLY A 203 10.84 17.53 7.50
C GLY A 203 11.15 16.11 7.99
N ASP A 204 11.22 15.89 9.30
CA ASP A 204 11.41 14.58 9.88
C ASP A 204 10.19 13.68 9.65
N HIS A 205 10.44 12.43 9.26
CA HIS A 205 9.40 11.43 8.95
C HIS A 205 8.96 10.62 10.17
N GLY A 206 9.64 10.75 11.30
CA GLY A 206 9.53 9.87 12.45
C GLY A 206 10.55 8.74 12.40
N ASP A 207 10.79 8.10 13.53
CA ASP A 207 11.71 6.97 13.57
C ASP A 207 11.09 5.69 13.01
N ALA A 208 11.93 4.67 12.76
CA ALA A 208 11.49 3.40 12.18
C ALA A 208 10.37 2.71 12.97
N ALA A 209 10.39 2.81 14.31
CA ALA A 209 9.38 2.20 15.15
C ALA A 209 8.04 2.97 15.06
N GLU A 210 8.09 4.30 15.03
CA GLU A 210 6.92 5.16 14.90
C GLU A 210 6.23 4.94 13.55
N ARG A 211 7.00 4.89 12.45
CA ARG A 211 6.48 4.63 11.11
C ARG A 211 5.84 3.26 11.00
N GLY A 212 6.54 2.21 11.45
CA GLY A 212 6.01 0.85 11.43
C GLY A 212 4.76 0.69 12.27
N GLU A 213 4.67 1.33 13.45
CA GLU A 213 3.48 1.31 14.29
C GLU A 213 2.32 2.06 13.63
N ALA A 214 2.56 3.22 13.03
CA ALA A 214 1.53 3.98 12.34
C ALA A 214 0.90 3.18 11.19
N PHE A 215 1.72 2.49 10.40
CA PHE A 215 1.24 1.61 9.33
C PHE A 215 0.39 0.45 9.88
N ARG A 216 0.82 -0.20 10.99
CA ARG A 216 0.04 -1.27 11.63
C ARG A 216 -1.30 -0.78 12.18
N VAL A 217 -1.35 0.42 12.75
CA VAL A 217 -2.62 1.04 13.16
C VAL A 217 -3.60 1.14 12.00
N GLY A 218 -3.12 1.51 10.82
CA GLY A 218 -3.91 1.53 9.59
C GLY A 218 -4.36 0.15 9.15
N LEU A 219 -3.46 -0.84 9.15
CA LEU A 219 -3.78 -2.23 8.80
C LEU A 219 -4.89 -2.81 9.68
N GLU A 220 -4.87 -2.53 10.98
CA GLU A 220 -5.81 -3.10 11.96
C GLU A 220 -7.12 -2.34 12.03
N GLY A 221 -7.08 -1.00 11.93
CA GLY A 221 -8.23 -0.14 12.22
C GLY A 221 -8.82 0.58 11.01
N GLY A 222 -8.20 0.47 9.84
CA GLY A 222 -8.62 1.13 8.62
C GLY A 222 -8.59 2.67 8.71
N VAL A 223 -9.21 3.33 7.73
CA VAL A 223 -9.25 4.81 7.64
C VAL A 223 -9.72 5.50 8.92
N PRO A 224 -10.74 5.01 9.65
CA PRO A 224 -11.18 5.66 10.89
C PRO A 224 -10.10 5.75 11.98
N ALA A 225 -9.19 4.79 12.04
CA ALA A 225 -8.10 4.82 13.01
C ALA A 225 -7.04 5.87 12.70
N CYS A 226 -6.90 6.24 11.43
CA CYS A 226 -5.94 7.24 10.95
C CYS A 226 -6.47 8.68 11.02
N ALA A 227 -7.79 8.87 11.06
CA ALA A 227 -8.42 10.18 11.15
C ALA A 227 -8.21 10.85 12.52
N ALA A 228 -8.01 10.05 13.58
CA ALA A 228 -7.52 10.53 14.86
C ALA A 228 -5.98 10.54 14.81
N ASP A 229 -5.35 11.57 15.40
CA ASP A 229 -3.88 11.54 15.58
C ASP A 229 -3.44 10.15 16.05
N PRO A 230 -2.62 9.40 15.28
CA PRO A 230 -2.22 8.03 15.64
C PRO A 230 -1.56 7.92 17.02
N ARG A 231 -1.17 9.03 17.62
CA ARG A 231 -0.62 9.10 18.98
C ARG A 231 -1.60 9.54 20.05
N GLY A 232 -2.90 9.77 19.71
CA GLY A 232 -3.91 10.24 20.66
C GLY A 232 -3.61 11.63 21.26
N ARG A 233 -2.66 12.35 20.70
CA ARG A 233 -2.33 13.72 21.07
C ARG A 233 -3.09 14.64 20.12
N GLY A 234 -4.29 15.02 20.52
CA GLY A 234 -5.12 15.93 19.74
C GLY A 234 -4.28 17.05 19.13
N ALA A 235 -4.55 17.39 17.86
CA ALA A 235 -3.91 18.47 17.16
C ALA A 235 -3.95 19.73 18.04
N GLU A 236 -2.87 20.06 18.76
CA GLU A 236 -2.70 21.37 19.35
C GLU A 236 -2.50 22.32 18.18
N ALA A 237 -3.54 23.10 17.91
CA ALA A 237 -3.42 24.20 16.98
C ALA A 237 -2.19 25.05 17.36
N PRO A 238 -1.36 25.50 16.40
CA PRO A 238 -0.20 26.32 16.71
C PRO A 238 -0.67 27.54 17.46
N ALA A 239 -0.18 27.71 18.69
CA ALA A 239 -0.39 28.90 19.48
C ALA A 239 0.15 30.09 18.68
N GLY A 240 -0.76 30.97 18.26
CA GLY A 240 -0.63 32.19 17.55
C GLY A 240 0.75 32.72 17.21
N ALA A 241 1.03 32.80 15.92
CA ALA A 241 1.91 33.84 15.39
C ALA A 241 1.14 35.16 15.47
N GLY A 242 1.43 35.95 16.52
CA GLY A 242 1.05 37.36 16.64
C GLY A 242 2.07 38.23 15.94
#